data_13a3c17fcbfeeaca0d8fd71bf3f0e881
#
_entry.id   13a3c17fcbfeeaca0d8fd71bf3f0e881
#
_cell.length_a   1.000
_cell.length_b   1.000
_cell.length_c   1.000
_cell.angle_alpha   90.00
_cell.angle_beta   90.00
_cell.angle_gamma   90.00
#
_symmetry.space_group_name_H-M   'P 1'
#
loop_
_entity.id
_entity.type
_entity.pdbx_description
1 polymer ?
#
loop_
_entity_poly.entity_id
_entity_poly.type
_entity_poly.pdbx_seq_one_letter_code
_entity_poly.pdbx_strand_id
1 'polypeptide(L)'
;MNLLTRLTTPGPKRILALDGGGIKGAMTLGFLKRIEDILRVRHNNGKLLLSDYFDLIGGTSTGSIIAALLAVGKTVEEVQLMYQEMGGEIFDDRIKFNPLGLFAPKFKSKPLKERLEKEFGEMQIDSEKILTGLCIVTKRLDTGGTWPIINHPGAKYFKDNRDILLRDAVRASTAAPVYFPPEVIQ
;
A
#
# COMPACT_ATOMS: atom_id res chain seq x y z
N MET A 1 -20.04 -11.72 0.15
CA MET A 1 -19.49 -12.27 -1.13
C MET A 1 -18.00 -12.40 -0.92
N ASN A 2 -17.40 -13.57 -1.17
CA ASN A 2 -15.95 -13.71 -0.97
C ASN A 2 -15.17 -12.93 -2.05
N LEU A 3 -13.89 -12.65 -1.78
CA LEU A 3 -13.03 -11.84 -2.65
C LEU A 3 -12.95 -12.42 -4.08
N LEU A 4 -12.76 -13.74 -4.20
CA LEU A 4 -12.64 -14.39 -5.51
C LEU A 4 -13.92 -14.19 -6.34
N THR A 5 -15.10 -14.44 -5.76
CA THR A 5 -16.38 -14.20 -6.44
C THR A 5 -16.51 -12.75 -6.88
N ARG A 6 -16.15 -11.79 -6.00
CA ARG A 6 -16.19 -10.37 -6.32
C ARG A 6 -15.31 -10.00 -7.52
N LEU A 7 -14.09 -10.53 -7.57
CA LEU A 7 -13.13 -10.24 -8.63
C LEU A 7 -13.49 -10.94 -9.97
N THR A 8 -14.06 -12.14 -9.93
CA THR A 8 -14.33 -12.97 -11.12
C THR A 8 -15.74 -12.81 -11.69
N THR A 9 -16.70 -12.30 -10.92
CA THR A 9 -18.07 -12.04 -11.43
C THR A 9 -18.01 -11.12 -12.64
N PRO A 10 -18.62 -11.47 -13.78
CA PRO A 10 -18.68 -10.61 -14.96
C PRO A 10 -19.34 -9.25 -14.65
N GLY A 11 -18.87 -8.20 -15.33
CA GLY A 11 -19.44 -6.86 -15.22
C GLY A 11 -18.37 -5.78 -14.98
N PRO A 12 -18.78 -4.50 -14.91
CA PRO A 12 -17.88 -3.38 -14.64
C PRO A 12 -17.19 -3.54 -13.29
N LYS A 13 -15.88 -3.23 -13.23
CA LYS A 13 -15.07 -3.23 -12.01
C LYS A 13 -14.61 -1.82 -11.68
N ARG A 14 -14.57 -1.52 -10.38
CA ARG A 14 -14.09 -0.26 -9.85
C ARG A 14 -12.66 -0.44 -9.36
N ILE A 15 -11.74 0.31 -9.95
CA ILE A 15 -10.32 0.23 -9.63
C ILE A 15 -9.87 1.58 -9.07
N LEU A 16 -9.17 1.54 -7.95
CA LEU A 16 -8.48 2.70 -7.37
C LEU A 16 -6.98 2.50 -7.53
N ALA A 17 -6.33 3.38 -8.28
CA ALA A 17 -4.88 3.39 -8.45
C ALA A 17 -4.28 4.60 -7.72
N LEU A 18 -3.26 4.34 -6.90
CA LEU A 18 -2.64 5.32 -6.00
C LEU A 18 -1.14 5.45 -6.31
N ASP A 19 -0.76 6.60 -6.83
CA ASP A 19 0.64 6.89 -7.13
C ASP A 19 1.47 7.10 -5.85
N GLY A 20 2.77 6.83 -5.96
CA GLY A 20 3.76 7.23 -4.97
C GLY A 20 4.01 8.74 -4.99
N GLY A 21 4.63 9.25 -3.97
CA GLY A 21 4.97 10.69 -3.92
C GLY A 21 5.45 11.17 -2.54
N GLY A 22 5.81 10.25 -1.67
CA GLY A 22 6.26 10.60 -0.32
C GLY A 22 5.19 11.39 0.43
N ILE A 23 5.56 12.52 1.03
CA ILE A 23 4.64 13.36 1.81
C ILE A 23 3.43 13.89 1.01
N LYS A 24 3.52 13.94 -0.31
CA LYS A 24 2.39 14.31 -1.18
C LYS A 24 1.20 13.34 -1.09
N GLY A 25 1.41 12.13 -0.55
CA GLY A 25 0.33 11.19 -0.21
C GLY A 25 -0.72 11.79 0.74
N ALA A 26 -0.36 12.80 1.53
CA ALA A 26 -1.32 13.54 2.37
C ALA A 26 -2.43 14.21 1.53
N MET A 27 -2.09 14.74 0.34
CA MET A 27 -3.09 15.31 -0.59
C MET A 27 -4.03 14.23 -1.11
N THR A 28 -3.49 13.07 -1.48
CA THR A 28 -4.27 11.91 -1.92
C THR A 28 -5.30 11.53 -0.86
N LEU A 29 -4.90 11.48 0.41
CA LEU A 29 -5.81 11.16 1.52
C LEU A 29 -6.93 12.20 1.69
N GLY A 30 -6.68 13.49 1.41
CA GLY A 30 -7.71 14.51 1.40
C GLY A 30 -8.81 14.23 0.35
N PHE A 31 -8.41 13.85 -0.87
CA PHE A 31 -9.35 13.45 -1.92
C PHE A 31 -10.10 12.16 -1.57
N LEU A 32 -9.40 11.16 -1.05
CA LEU A 32 -9.99 9.88 -0.66
C LEU A 32 -11.01 10.06 0.46
N LYS A 33 -10.73 10.93 1.43
CA LYS A 33 -11.70 11.27 2.50
C LYS A 33 -12.99 11.84 1.91
N ARG A 34 -12.85 12.76 0.97
CA ARG A 34 -14.03 13.33 0.29
C ARG A 34 -14.81 12.29 -0.50
N ILE A 35 -14.12 11.37 -1.17
CA ILE A 35 -14.73 10.25 -1.91
C ILE A 35 -15.49 9.34 -0.93
N GLU A 36 -14.86 8.94 0.18
CA GLU A 36 -15.48 8.09 1.21
C GLU A 36 -16.75 8.72 1.76
N ASP A 37 -16.73 10.02 2.08
CA ASP A 37 -17.90 10.77 2.58
C ASP A 37 -19.03 10.82 1.56
N ILE A 38 -18.73 11.09 0.31
CA ILE A 38 -19.73 11.11 -0.78
C ILE A 38 -20.35 9.72 -0.95
N LEU A 39 -19.55 8.67 -0.91
CA LEU A 39 -20.03 7.30 -1.04
C LEU A 39 -20.92 6.89 0.13
N ARG A 40 -20.56 7.25 1.36
CA ARG A 40 -21.37 7.01 2.56
C ARG A 40 -22.75 7.67 2.45
N VAL A 41 -22.80 8.92 2.00
CA VAL A 41 -24.06 9.62 1.77
C VAL A 41 -24.88 8.98 0.65
N ARG A 42 -24.23 8.72 -0.51
CA ARG A 42 -24.91 8.14 -1.69
C ARG A 42 -25.51 6.76 -1.43
N HIS A 43 -24.84 5.95 -0.64
CA HIS A 43 -25.26 4.59 -0.31
C HIS A 43 -26.07 4.51 1.00
N ASN A 44 -26.34 5.64 1.64
CA ASN A 44 -26.99 5.72 2.95
C ASN A 44 -26.35 4.73 3.97
N ASN A 45 -25.02 4.63 3.96
CA ASN A 45 -24.24 3.74 4.81
C ASN A 45 -23.03 4.49 5.40
N GLY A 46 -23.21 5.02 6.61
CA GLY A 46 -22.16 5.76 7.31
C GLY A 46 -20.90 4.94 7.70
N LYS A 47 -20.97 3.62 7.56
CA LYS A 47 -19.85 2.69 7.84
C LYS A 47 -19.19 2.14 6.57
N LEU A 48 -19.61 2.60 5.38
CA LEU A 48 -19.03 2.15 4.12
C LEU A 48 -17.53 2.47 4.08
N LEU A 49 -16.74 1.47 3.73
CA LEU A 49 -15.30 1.58 3.52
C LEU A 49 -14.97 1.64 2.03
N LEU A 50 -13.81 2.21 1.68
CA LEU A 50 -13.37 2.19 0.28
C LEU A 50 -13.09 0.76 -0.22
N SER A 51 -12.70 -0.15 0.65
CA SER A 51 -12.59 -1.59 0.34
C SER A 51 -13.95 -2.24 -0.01
N ASP A 52 -15.07 -1.72 0.49
CA ASP A 52 -16.40 -2.20 0.10
C ASP A 52 -16.80 -1.74 -1.31
N TYR A 53 -16.32 -0.57 -1.70
CA TYR A 53 -16.71 0.06 -2.96
C TYR A 53 -15.81 -0.30 -4.13
N PHE A 54 -14.48 -0.29 -3.95
CA PHE A 54 -13.52 -0.63 -4.99
C PHE A 54 -13.24 -2.13 -5.04
N ASP A 55 -13.27 -2.72 -6.23
CA ASP A 55 -13.00 -4.14 -6.46
C ASP A 55 -11.50 -4.45 -6.45
N LEU A 56 -10.67 -3.47 -6.81
CA LEU A 56 -9.22 -3.52 -6.73
C LEU A 56 -8.66 -2.17 -6.28
N ILE A 57 -7.78 -2.19 -5.30
CA ILE A 57 -6.99 -1.03 -4.89
C ILE A 57 -5.52 -1.34 -5.16
N GLY A 58 -4.86 -0.51 -5.95
CA GLY A 58 -3.44 -0.69 -6.25
C GLY A 58 -2.62 0.54 -5.89
N GLY A 59 -1.35 0.33 -5.58
CA GLY A 59 -0.48 1.45 -5.27
C GLY A 59 1.00 1.19 -5.43
N THR A 60 1.76 2.29 -5.51
CA THR A 60 3.22 2.31 -5.59
C THR A 60 3.79 3.18 -4.49
N SER A 61 4.86 2.77 -3.82
CA SER A 61 5.54 3.54 -2.77
C SER A 61 4.54 3.94 -1.67
N THR A 62 4.43 5.23 -1.30
CA THR A 62 3.44 5.71 -0.34
C THR A 62 2.01 5.39 -0.74
N GLY A 63 1.71 5.33 -2.04
CA GLY A 63 0.42 4.84 -2.54
C GLY A 63 0.17 3.37 -2.19
N SER A 64 1.21 2.53 -2.11
CA SER A 64 1.08 1.14 -1.68
C SER A 64 0.76 1.00 -0.20
N ILE A 65 1.28 1.89 0.65
CA ILE A 65 0.91 1.96 2.08
C ILE A 65 -0.58 2.26 2.21
N ILE A 66 -1.05 3.32 1.52
CA ILE A 66 -2.46 3.72 1.54
C ILE A 66 -3.34 2.59 1.00
N ALA A 67 -2.96 1.98 -0.14
CA ALA A 67 -3.70 0.88 -0.76
C ALA A 67 -3.85 -0.32 0.19
N ALA A 68 -2.76 -0.75 0.84
CA ALA A 68 -2.76 -1.86 1.77
C ALA A 68 -3.64 -1.58 2.99
N LEU A 69 -3.52 -0.38 3.61
CA LEU A 69 -4.34 0.01 4.77
C LEU A 69 -5.83 0.05 4.43
N LEU A 70 -6.19 0.63 3.29
CA LEU A 70 -7.58 0.64 2.84
C LEU A 70 -8.09 -0.78 2.54
N ALA A 71 -7.26 -1.63 1.92
CA ALA A 71 -7.64 -2.99 1.56
C ALA A 71 -7.88 -3.89 2.78
N VAL A 72 -7.21 -3.64 3.91
CA VAL A 72 -7.48 -4.34 5.19
C VAL A 72 -8.61 -3.70 6.01
N GLY A 73 -9.37 -2.78 5.42
CA GLY A 73 -10.58 -2.23 6.04
C GLY A 73 -10.38 -1.02 6.94
N LYS A 74 -9.27 -0.31 6.83
CA LYS A 74 -9.13 0.99 7.50
C LYS A 74 -9.98 2.04 6.82
N THR A 75 -10.57 2.94 7.62
CA THR A 75 -11.19 4.17 7.12
C THR A 75 -10.11 5.13 6.62
N VAL A 76 -10.47 6.05 5.74
CA VAL A 76 -9.51 7.07 5.28
C VAL A 76 -9.03 7.95 6.43
N GLU A 77 -9.88 8.22 7.43
CA GLU A 77 -9.50 8.98 8.62
C GLU A 77 -8.41 8.28 9.44
N GLU A 78 -8.56 6.97 9.69
CA GLU A 78 -7.51 6.17 10.35
C GLU A 78 -6.19 6.21 9.58
N VAL A 79 -6.25 6.09 8.24
CA VAL A 79 -5.06 6.18 7.39
C VAL A 79 -4.43 7.57 7.44
N GLN A 80 -5.23 8.64 7.51
CA GLN A 80 -4.73 10.01 7.68
C GLN A 80 -3.98 10.19 8.99
N LEU A 81 -4.53 9.72 10.10
CA LEU A 81 -3.88 9.78 11.41
C LEU A 81 -2.54 9.03 11.40
N MET A 82 -2.54 7.80 10.87
CA MET A 82 -1.32 7.00 10.74
C MET A 82 -0.28 7.69 9.84
N TYR A 83 -0.71 8.32 8.78
CA TYR A 83 0.19 9.02 7.85
C TYR A 83 0.81 10.27 8.50
N GLN A 84 0.06 10.99 9.34
CA GLN A 84 0.56 12.13 10.10
C GLN A 84 1.61 11.70 11.13
N GLU A 85 1.35 10.61 11.88
CA GLU A 85 2.31 10.03 12.82
C GLU A 85 3.60 9.59 12.10
N MET A 86 3.46 8.86 10.99
CA MET A 86 4.60 8.42 10.18
C MET A 86 5.37 9.59 9.56
N GLY A 87 4.67 10.67 9.18
CA GLY A 87 5.26 11.85 8.56
C GLY A 87 6.32 12.51 9.45
N GLY A 88 6.05 12.65 10.75
CA GLY A 88 7.00 13.14 11.71
C GLY A 88 8.20 12.22 11.91
N GLU A 89 7.98 10.91 11.99
CA GLU A 89 9.03 9.93 12.28
C GLU A 89 9.93 9.60 11.08
N ILE A 90 9.35 9.53 9.88
CA ILE A 90 10.07 9.05 8.69
C ILE A 90 10.70 10.19 7.90
N PHE A 91 10.03 11.36 7.82
CA PHE A 91 10.48 12.47 6.97
C PHE A 91 11.24 13.55 7.73
N ASP A 92 11.18 13.56 9.07
CA ASP A 92 11.95 14.51 9.90
C ASP A 92 13.38 14.03 10.18
N ASP A 93 13.66 12.74 10.08
CA ASP A 93 15.00 12.15 10.14
C ASP A 93 15.79 12.42 8.83
N ARG A 94 15.88 13.71 8.43
CA ARG A 94 16.83 14.12 7.39
C ARG A 94 18.23 13.73 7.87
N ILE A 95 18.80 12.68 7.28
CA ILE A 95 20.23 12.40 7.48
C ILE A 95 20.93 13.72 7.17
N LYS A 96 21.53 14.33 8.20
CA LYS A 96 22.32 15.55 8.07
C LYS A 96 23.24 15.38 6.85
N PHE A 97 23.18 16.35 5.97
CA PHE A 97 23.92 16.41 4.71
C PHE A 97 25.32 15.79 4.86
N ASN A 98 25.51 14.61 4.30
CA ASN A 98 26.81 13.96 4.21
C ASN A 98 27.38 14.29 2.82
N PRO A 99 28.39 15.16 2.70
CA PRO A 99 28.95 15.55 1.42
C PRO A 99 29.60 14.39 0.62
N LEU A 100 29.90 13.26 1.29
CA LEU A 100 30.35 12.01 0.68
C LEU A 100 29.19 11.04 0.34
N GLY A 101 27.92 11.44 0.59
CA GLY A 101 26.71 10.61 0.55
C GLY A 101 26.15 10.28 -0.83
N LEU A 102 26.95 10.25 -1.87
CA LEU A 102 26.51 9.77 -3.20
C LEU A 102 26.07 8.28 -3.21
N PHE A 103 26.33 7.53 -2.13
CA PHE A 103 26.08 6.09 -2.04
C PHE A 103 25.33 5.62 -0.78
N ALA A 104 24.89 6.53 0.11
CA ALA A 104 24.16 6.16 1.32
C ALA A 104 22.68 6.53 1.23
N PRO A 105 21.73 5.66 1.67
CA PRO A 105 20.30 5.98 1.71
C PRO A 105 20.02 7.22 2.55
N LYS A 106 19.11 8.09 2.08
CA LYS A 106 18.77 9.34 2.77
C LYS A 106 17.92 9.16 4.02
N PHE A 107 17.20 8.04 4.12
CA PHE A 107 16.30 7.75 5.24
C PHE A 107 16.61 6.41 5.89
N LYS A 108 16.40 6.33 7.19
CA LYS A 108 16.47 5.06 7.90
C LYS A 108 15.23 4.23 7.60
N SER A 109 15.41 2.95 7.29
CA SER A 109 14.29 2.04 7.00
C SER A 109 13.57 1.55 8.26
N LYS A 110 14.21 1.65 9.44
CA LYS A 110 13.73 1.06 10.69
C LYS A 110 12.36 1.58 11.13
N PRO A 111 12.08 2.89 11.22
CA PRO A 111 10.77 3.39 11.66
C PRO A 111 9.63 2.91 10.76
N LEU A 112 9.86 2.90 9.43
CA LEU A 112 8.87 2.40 8.49
C LEU A 112 8.63 0.90 8.66
N LYS A 113 9.69 0.09 8.82
CA LYS A 113 9.56 -1.36 9.05
C LYS A 113 8.75 -1.65 10.31
N GLU A 114 9.11 -1.04 11.44
CA GLU A 114 8.41 -1.21 12.72
C GLU A 114 6.92 -0.83 12.61
N ARG A 115 6.62 0.24 11.88
CA ARG A 115 5.23 0.64 11.65
C ARG A 115 4.47 -0.37 10.80
N LEU A 116 5.03 -0.82 9.68
CA LEU A 116 4.42 -1.82 8.82
C LEU A 116 4.23 -3.16 9.54
N GLU A 117 5.17 -3.55 10.39
CA GLU A 117 5.06 -4.74 11.23
C GLU A 117 3.91 -4.61 12.24
N LYS A 118 3.77 -3.46 12.89
CA LYS A 118 2.66 -3.17 13.81
C LYS A 118 1.29 -3.26 13.11
N GLU A 119 1.18 -2.75 11.87
CA GLU A 119 -0.10 -2.70 11.15
C GLU A 119 -0.48 -4.02 10.48
N PHE A 120 0.48 -4.73 9.91
CA PHE A 120 0.22 -5.92 9.09
C PHE A 120 0.67 -7.23 9.75
N GLY A 121 1.59 -7.19 10.72
CA GLY A 121 2.12 -8.40 11.38
C GLY A 121 2.62 -9.43 10.37
N GLU A 122 2.18 -10.67 10.52
CA GLU A 122 2.49 -11.81 9.65
C GLU A 122 1.43 -12.02 8.53
N MET A 123 0.67 -10.98 8.18
CA MET A 123 -0.35 -11.09 7.14
C MET A 123 0.29 -11.31 5.77
N GLN A 124 -0.11 -12.38 5.10
CA GLN A 124 0.31 -12.73 3.74
C GLN A 124 -0.60 -12.10 2.68
N ILE A 125 -0.13 -12.07 1.44
CA ILE A 125 -0.88 -11.50 0.31
C ILE A 125 -2.20 -12.21 0.06
N ASP A 126 -2.31 -13.51 0.35
CA ASP A 126 -3.54 -14.29 0.20
C ASP A 126 -4.45 -14.28 1.45
N SER A 127 -4.12 -13.47 2.44
CA SER A 127 -4.88 -13.40 3.71
C SER A 127 -6.33 -12.98 3.49
N GLU A 128 -7.26 -13.70 4.12
CA GLU A 128 -8.70 -13.35 4.15
C GLU A 128 -9.00 -12.01 4.84
N LYS A 129 -8.03 -11.45 5.58
CA LYS A 129 -8.15 -10.13 6.18
C LYS A 129 -8.04 -9.00 5.15
N ILE A 130 -7.61 -9.29 3.92
CA ILE A 130 -7.60 -8.34 2.82
C ILE A 130 -8.98 -8.40 2.15
N LEU A 131 -9.77 -7.36 2.35
CA LEU A 131 -11.22 -7.33 2.05
C LEU A 131 -11.53 -7.06 0.58
N THR A 132 -10.54 -6.59 -0.21
CA THR A 132 -10.71 -6.28 -1.64
C THR A 132 -9.49 -6.73 -2.43
N GLY A 133 -9.55 -6.68 -3.76
CA GLY A 133 -8.38 -6.87 -4.61
C GLY A 133 -7.29 -5.87 -4.23
N LEU A 134 -6.07 -6.35 -4.06
CA LEU A 134 -4.90 -5.54 -3.72
C LEU A 134 -3.79 -5.79 -4.74
N CYS A 135 -3.19 -4.70 -5.24
CA CYS A 135 -2.02 -4.74 -6.11
C CYS A 135 -0.92 -3.83 -5.55
N ILE A 136 0.18 -4.41 -5.10
CA ILE A 136 1.39 -3.68 -4.70
C ILE A 136 2.40 -3.72 -5.84
N VAL A 137 2.71 -2.57 -6.42
CA VAL A 137 3.65 -2.48 -7.53
C VAL A 137 5.07 -2.28 -7.00
N THR A 138 5.95 -3.20 -7.35
CA THR A 138 7.37 -3.17 -7.02
C THR A 138 8.23 -3.19 -8.28
N LYS A 139 9.53 -3.03 -8.14
CA LYS A 139 10.52 -3.15 -9.20
C LYS A 139 11.62 -4.10 -8.77
N ARG A 140 11.90 -5.11 -9.59
CA ARG A 140 13.01 -6.05 -9.37
C ARG A 140 14.34 -5.38 -9.71
N LEU A 141 15.33 -5.57 -8.84
CA LEU A 141 16.69 -5.04 -9.09
C LEU A 141 17.49 -5.91 -10.05
N ASP A 142 17.27 -7.22 -10.02
CA ASP A 142 18.00 -8.19 -10.84
C ASP A 142 17.65 -8.08 -12.33
N THR A 143 16.38 -7.83 -12.66
CA THR A 143 15.89 -7.76 -14.04
C THR A 143 15.52 -6.34 -14.49
N GLY A 144 15.37 -5.41 -13.56
CA GLY A 144 14.82 -4.08 -13.83
C GLY A 144 13.32 -4.10 -14.18
N GLY A 145 12.68 -5.26 -14.12
CA GLY A 145 11.27 -5.44 -14.48
C GLY A 145 10.31 -4.95 -13.41
N THR A 146 9.11 -4.54 -13.83
CA THR A 146 8.00 -4.27 -12.92
C THR A 146 7.46 -5.58 -12.37
N TRP A 147 7.25 -5.64 -11.06
CA TRP A 147 6.70 -6.80 -10.36
C TRP A 147 5.44 -6.42 -9.59
N PRO A 148 4.25 -6.61 -10.17
CA PRO A 148 2.99 -6.42 -9.47
C PRO A 148 2.71 -7.65 -8.58
N ILE A 149 2.60 -7.42 -7.29
CA ILE A 149 2.22 -8.42 -6.29
C ILE A 149 0.72 -8.26 -6.05
N ILE A 150 -0.07 -9.27 -6.45
CA ILE A 150 -1.54 -9.18 -6.49
C ILE A 150 -2.14 -10.36 -5.73
N ASN A 151 -3.17 -10.10 -4.92
CA ASN A 151 -3.90 -11.12 -4.16
C ASN A 151 -4.99 -11.84 -4.97
N HIS A 152 -5.04 -11.67 -6.30
CA HIS A 152 -6.02 -12.33 -7.17
C HIS A 152 -5.56 -13.75 -7.53
N PRO A 153 -6.31 -14.82 -7.18
CA PRO A 153 -5.91 -16.21 -7.44
C PRO A 153 -5.71 -16.55 -8.92
N GLY A 154 -6.34 -15.82 -9.83
CA GLY A 154 -6.16 -15.96 -11.28
C GLY A 154 -4.99 -15.15 -11.86
N ALA A 155 -4.25 -14.38 -11.05
CA ALA A 155 -3.09 -13.65 -11.52
C ALA A 155 -1.94 -14.61 -11.86
N LYS A 156 -1.21 -14.31 -12.94
CA LYS A 156 -0.15 -15.16 -13.49
C LYS A 156 0.87 -15.65 -12.46
N TYR A 157 1.25 -14.79 -11.53
CA TYR A 157 2.28 -15.07 -10.51
C TYR A 157 1.69 -15.21 -9.10
N PHE A 158 0.40 -15.46 -8.95
CA PHE A 158 -0.24 -15.56 -7.65
C PHE A 158 0.37 -16.67 -6.79
N LYS A 159 0.61 -17.85 -7.37
CA LYS A 159 1.17 -19.01 -6.66
C LYS A 159 2.55 -18.73 -6.07
N ASP A 160 3.34 -17.89 -6.75
CA ASP A 160 4.70 -17.53 -6.31
C ASP A 160 4.69 -16.38 -5.31
N ASN A 161 3.62 -15.57 -5.30
CA ASN A 161 3.55 -14.33 -4.52
C ASN A 161 2.62 -14.42 -3.29
N ARG A 162 1.75 -15.44 -3.21
CA ARG A 162 0.69 -15.52 -2.20
C ARG A 162 1.21 -15.55 -0.76
N ASP A 163 2.36 -16.19 -0.57
CA ASP A 163 2.97 -16.39 0.75
C ASP A 163 3.85 -15.19 1.18
N ILE A 164 4.04 -14.20 0.30
CA ILE A 164 4.78 -12.97 0.61
C ILE A 164 4.05 -12.22 1.72
N LEU A 165 4.79 -11.76 2.72
CA LEU A 165 4.22 -10.91 3.77
C LEU A 165 3.83 -9.54 3.21
N LEU A 166 2.61 -9.08 3.52
CA LEU A 166 2.11 -7.79 3.04
C LEU A 166 3.03 -6.63 3.42
N ARG A 167 3.57 -6.65 4.65
CA ARG A 167 4.54 -5.65 5.12
C ARG A 167 5.79 -5.59 4.24
N ASP A 168 6.29 -6.76 3.77
CA ASP A 168 7.52 -6.83 2.96
C ASP A 168 7.25 -6.37 1.53
N ALA A 169 6.09 -6.73 0.96
CA ALA A 169 5.65 -6.24 -0.35
C ALA A 169 5.53 -4.70 -0.35
N VAL A 170 4.87 -4.13 0.67
CA VAL A 170 4.72 -2.67 0.82
C VAL A 170 6.09 -2.02 1.04
N ARG A 171 6.95 -2.63 1.89
CA ARG A 171 8.30 -2.13 2.15
C ARG A 171 9.15 -2.13 0.87
N ALA A 172 9.09 -3.20 0.07
CA ALA A 172 9.79 -3.27 -1.22
C ALA A 172 9.30 -2.19 -2.20
N SER A 173 7.99 -1.95 -2.26
CA SER A 173 7.42 -0.87 -3.07
C SER A 173 7.89 0.52 -2.64
N THR A 174 8.12 0.71 -1.34
CA THR A 174 8.62 2.00 -0.78
C THR A 174 10.13 2.16 -0.86
N ALA A 175 10.88 1.13 -1.27
CA ALA A 175 12.33 1.15 -1.40
C ALA A 175 12.80 2.00 -2.60
N ALA A 176 12.41 3.27 -2.64
CA ALA A 176 12.79 4.18 -3.71
C ALA A 176 14.33 4.34 -3.75
N PRO A 177 14.96 4.15 -4.92
CA PRO A 177 16.41 4.31 -5.07
C PRO A 177 16.90 5.64 -4.51
N VAL A 178 18.10 5.66 -3.91
CA VAL A 178 18.72 6.83 -3.24
C VAL A 178 18.07 7.20 -1.90
N TYR A 179 16.77 6.90 -1.69
CA TYR A 179 16.07 7.25 -0.44
C TYR A 179 16.12 6.12 0.58
N PHE A 180 15.88 4.88 0.16
CA PHE A 180 15.90 3.71 1.03
C PHE A 180 16.76 2.59 0.45
N PRO A 181 17.33 1.72 1.29
CA PRO A 181 17.95 0.49 0.81
C PRO A 181 16.91 -0.44 0.17
N PRO A 182 17.31 -1.28 -0.79
CA PRO A 182 16.45 -2.31 -1.35
C PRO A 182 15.97 -3.30 -0.28
N GLU A 183 14.80 -3.88 -0.48
CA GLU A 183 14.25 -4.94 0.37
C GLU A 183 14.44 -6.30 -0.28
N VAL A 184 14.76 -7.31 0.52
CA VAL A 184 14.80 -8.71 0.09
C VAL A 184 13.49 -9.36 0.51
N ILE A 185 12.72 -9.83 -0.47
CA ILE A 185 11.51 -10.63 -0.24
C ILE A 185 11.92 -12.10 -0.27
N GLN A 186 11.66 -12.83 0.80
CA GLN A 186 11.91 -14.26 0.93
C GLN A 186 10.64 -15.06 0.61
#